data_c8969f9a6d0ee02eba0b506a65905c39
#
_entry.id   c8969f9a6d0ee02eba0b506a65905c39
#
_cell.length_a   1.000
_cell.length_b   1.000
_cell.length_c   1.000
_cell.angle_alpha   90.00
_cell.angle_beta   90.00
_cell.angle_gamma   90.00
#
_symmetry.space_group_name_H-M   'P 1'
#
loop_
_entity.id
_entity.type
_entity.pdbx_description
1 polymer ?
#
loop_
_entity_poly.entity_id
_entity_poly.type
_entity_poly.pdbx_seq_one_letter_code
_entity_poly.pdbx_strand_id
1 'polypeptide(L)'
;MVSETILYIMPEFLLHYIWEYRLWAGYPQFTTDGQPIEILSVGEHNQHAGPDYSHAHIRIGNREWVGNIEIHTSSCDWYKHKHQLDKAYDNIILHVVRKADKEIYNTKGERIPQCELAYPNEQDYLTQLLQQAQQMDSASNRIGCAHQLIKDPHILTEGWRRT
;
A
#
# COMPACT_ATOMS: atom_id res chain seq x y z
N MET A 1 -12.43 -2.34 25.56
CA MET A 1 -11.49 -3.32 24.98
C MET A 1 -11.86 -3.51 23.52
N VAL A 2 -11.07 -2.95 22.64
CA VAL A 2 -11.18 -3.26 21.21
C VAL A 2 -10.53 -4.62 21.06
N SER A 3 -11.28 -5.60 20.59
CA SER A 3 -10.82 -6.98 20.39
C SER A 3 -9.54 -6.98 19.52
N GLU A 4 -8.50 -7.69 19.95
CA GLU A 4 -7.25 -7.90 19.17
C GLU A 4 -7.48 -8.35 17.72
N THR A 5 -8.65 -8.87 17.42
CA THR A 5 -9.06 -9.34 16.11
C THR A 5 -9.24 -8.19 15.10
N ILE A 6 -9.54 -6.98 15.54
CA ILE A 6 -9.70 -5.80 14.64
C ILE A 6 -8.34 -5.24 14.22
N LEU A 7 -7.31 -5.42 15.02
CA LEU A 7 -5.93 -5.02 14.73
C LEU A 7 -5.28 -5.86 13.59
N TYR A 8 -5.88 -6.97 13.21
CA TYR A 8 -5.24 -7.94 12.32
C TYR A 8 -5.61 -7.79 10.84
N ILE A 9 -6.63 -6.99 10.51
CA ILE A 9 -7.06 -6.83 9.13
C ILE A 9 -6.97 -5.37 8.74
N MET A 10 -5.74 -4.93 8.48
CA MET A 10 -5.58 -3.70 7.74
C MET A 10 -5.94 -3.97 6.29
N PRO A 11 -7.00 -3.36 5.75
CA PRO A 11 -7.37 -3.57 4.37
C PRO A 11 -6.29 -3.00 3.44
N GLU A 12 -6.03 -3.69 2.35
CA GLU A 12 -5.05 -3.30 1.33
C GLU A 12 -5.28 -1.87 0.83
N PHE A 13 -6.55 -1.44 0.66
CA PHE A 13 -6.85 -0.09 0.21
C PHE A 13 -6.31 0.99 1.16
N LEU A 14 -6.15 0.70 2.46
CA LEU A 14 -5.57 1.65 3.40
C LEU A 14 -4.08 1.82 3.17
N LEU A 15 -3.36 0.76 2.80
CA LEU A 15 -1.97 0.86 2.35
C LEU A 15 -1.84 1.70 1.07
N HIS A 16 -2.75 1.51 0.11
CA HIS A 16 -2.82 2.36 -1.08
C HIS A 16 -3.02 3.83 -0.71
N TYR A 17 -3.92 4.10 0.20
CA TYR A 17 -4.19 5.45 0.68
C TYR A 17 -2.96 6.07 1.36
N ILE A 18 -2.32 5.33 2.26
CA ILE A 18 -1.09 5.76 2.94
C ILE A 18 0.02 6.05 1.92
N TRP A 19 0.18 5.19 0.92
CA TRP A 19 1.16 5.37 -0.14
C TRP A 19 0.88 6.62 -0.96
N GLU A 20 -0.29 6.72 -1.53
CA GLU A 20 -0.68 7.76 -2.47
C GLU A 20 -0.65 9.16 -1.85
N TYR A 21 -1.17 9.29 -0.63
CA TYR A 21 -1.25 10.57 0.08
C TYR A 21 -0.02 10.87 0.94
N ARG A 22 1.06 10.10 0.80
CA ARG A 22 2.36 10.30 1.46
C ARG A 22 2.28 10.37 2.98
N LEU A 23 1.44 9.58 3.58
CA LEU A 23 1.23 9.60 5.02
C LEU A 23 2.36 8.88 5.78
N TRP A 24 3.27 8.29 5.05
CA TRP A 24 4.57 7.78 5.48
C TRP A 24 5.63 8.90 5.61
N ALA A 25 5.35 10.14 5.17
CA ALA A 25 6.31 11.25 5.25
C ALA A 25 6.76 11.50 6.70
N GLY A 26 8.07 11.67 6.90
CA GLY A 26 8.66 11.77 8.23
C GLY A 26 9.01 10.44 8.90
N TYR A 27 8.63 9.31 8.31
CA TYR A 27 9.01 7.97 8.76
C TYR A 27 10.06 7.39 7.82
N PRO A 28 11.26 7.05 8.31
CA PRO A 28 12.29 6.41 7.48
C PRO A 28 11.79 5.11 6.90
N GLN A 29 12.04 4.89 5.61
CA GLN A 29 11.69 3.67 4.89
C GLN A 29 12.93 2.85 4.58
N PHE A 30 12.79 1.53 4.67
CA PHE A 30 13.89 0.60 4.40
C PHE A 30 13.39 -0.59 3.60
N THR A 31 14.26 -1.13 2.76
CA THR A 31 14.02 -2.45 2.19
C THR A 31 14.11 -3.53 3.27
N THR A 32 13.59 -4.71 2.98
CA THR A 32 13.66 -5.85 3.91
C THR A 32 15.09 -6.30 4.22
N ASP A 33 16.06 -5.95 3.38
CA ASP A 33 17.50 -6.18 3.59
C ASP A 33 18.24 -4.96 4.16
N GLY A 34 17.50 -3.94 4.61
CA GLY A 34 18.02 -2.82 5.40
C GLY A 34 18.56 -1.64 4.60
N GLN A 35 18.38 -1.58 3.28
CA GLN A 35 18.78 -0.41 2.50
C GLN A 35 17.76 0.74 2.67
N PRO A 36 18.22 1.99 2.87
CA PRO A 36 17.33 3.13 2.98
C PRO A 36 16.61 3.39 1.66
N ILE A 37 15.34 3.75 1.76
CA ILE A 37 14.51 4.12 0.61
C ILE A 37 14.09 5.58 0.75
N GLU A 38 14.32 6.35 -0.30
CA GLU A 38 13.74 7.68 -0.49
C GLU A 38 12.69 7.62 -1.58
N ILE A 39 11.46 8.01 -1.26
CA ILE A 39 10.36 8.04 -2.22
C ILE A 39 10.29 9.44 -2.80
N LEU A 40 10.74 9.60 -4.04
CA LEU A 40 10.78 10.87 -4.76
C LEU A 40 9.44 11.18 -5.43
N SER A 41 8.78 10.15 -5.97
CA SER A 41 7.44 10.21 -6.52
C SER A 41 6.71 8.89 -6.28
N VAL A 42 5.48 8.95 -5.80
CA VAL A 42 4.64 7.78 -5.55
C VAL A 42 4.12 7.13 -6.83
N GLY A 43 4.25 7.83 -7.97
CA GLY A 43 3.70 7.38 -9.24
C GLY A 43 2.25 7.77 -9.48
N GLU A 44 1.70 7.22 -10.54
CA GLU A 44 0.32 7.44 -10.97
C GLU A 44 -0.51 6.19 -10.70
N HIS A 45 -1.63 6.34 -10.00
CA HIS A 45 -2.51 5.22 -9.70
C HIS A 45 -3.10 4.63 -10.97
N ASN A 46 -2.90 3.33 -11.16
CA ASN A 46 -3.45 2.59 -12.28
C ASN A 46 -4.82 2.01 -11.88
N GLN A 47 -5.86 2.40 -12.63
CA GLN A 47 -7.23 1.90 -12.42
C GLN A 47 -7.59 0.72 -13.32
N HIS A 48 -6.64 0.24 -14.11
CA HIS A 48 -6.80 -0.87 -15.05
C HIS A 48 -5.99 -2.09 -14.61
N ALA A 49 -5.98 -3.13 -15.44
CA ALA A 49 -5.13 -4.29 -15.20
C ALA A 49 -3.64 -3.92 -15.22
N GLY A 50 -2.84 -4.61 -14.43
CA GLY A 50 -1.41 -4.37 -14.28
C GLY A 50 -1.05 -3.80 -12.91
N PRO A 51 0.20 -3.36 -12.72
CA PRO A 51 0.70 -2.81 -11.47
C PRO A 51 -0.13 -1.64 -10.93
N ASP A 52 -0.18 -1.50 -9.61
CA ASP A 52 -1.01 -0.52 -8.91
C ASP A 52 -0.63 0.92 -9.22
N TYR A 53 0.66 1.21 -9.31
CA TYR A 53 1.19 2.55 -9.64
C TYR A 53 2.25 2.46 -10.71
N SER A 54 2.17 3.36 -11.68
CA SER A 54 3.17 3.51 -12.75
C SER A 54 3.99 4.78 -12.57
N HIS A 55 5.18 4.81 -13.19
CA HIS A 55 6.08 5.98 -13.19
C HIS A 55 6.45 6.48 -11.77
N ALA A 56 6.50 5.61 -10.80
CA ALA A 56 7.07 5.93 -9.51
C ALA A 56 8.57 6.17 -9.63
N HIS A 57 9.11 7.05 -8.80
CA HIS A 57 10.53 7.35 -8.74
C HIS A 57 11.01 7.21 -7.30
N ILE A 58 11.95 6.31 -7.07
CA ILE A 58 12.51 6.02 -5.76
C ILE A 58 14.03 5.95 -5.83
N ARG A 59 14.67 6.14 -4.68
CA ARG A 59 16.10 5.84 -4.49
C ARG A 59 16.22 4.75 -3.43
N ILE A 60 16.94 3.69 -3.75
CA ILE A 60 17.32 2.62 -2.82
C ILE A 60 18.83 2.66 -2.66
N GLY A 61 19.31 2.93 -1.44
CA GLY A 61 20.73 3.17 -1.22
C GLY A 61 21.21 4.34 -2.08
N ASN A 62 22.15 4.07 -2.99
CA ASN A 62 22.74 5.09 -3.89
C ASN A 62 22.17 5.04 -5.33
N ARG A 63 21.15 4.23 -5.58
CA ARG A 63 20.59 4.06 -6.93
C ARG A 63 19.17 4.57 -7.02
N GLU A 64 18.91 5.32 -8.07
CA GLU A 64 17.57 5.76 -8.44
C GLU A 64 16.92 4.77 -9.40
N TRP A 65 15.61 4.59 -9.22
CA TRP A 65 14.79 3.69 -10.00
C TRP A 65 13.50 4.40 -10.40
N VAL A 66 13.13 4.24 -11.66
CA VAL A 66 11.83 4.66 -12.18
C VAL A 66 11.11 3.42 -12.71
N GLY A 67 9.88 3.21 -12.26
CA GLY A 67 9.12 2.04 -12.65
C GLY A 67 7.79 1.95 -11.90
N ASN A 68 7.32 0.73 -11.73
CA ASN A 68 6.01 0.47 -11.15
C ASN A 68 6.11 0.03 -9.69
N ILE A 69 5.07 0.33 -8.94
CA ILE A 69 4.89 -0.10 -7.55
C ILE A 69 3.70 -1.06 -7.51
N GLU A 70 3.85 -2.12 -6.74
CA GLU A 70 2.76 -3.02 -6.37
C GLU A 70 2.58 -3.00 -4.86
N ILE A 71 1.33 -3.03 -4.39
CA ILE A 71 0.99 -2.97 -2.98
C ILE A 71 0.15 -4.18 -2.61
N HIS A 72 0.54 -4.88 -1.55
CA HIS A 72 -0.22 -5.98 -0.98
C HIS A 72 -0.19 -5.91 0.55
N THR A 73 -1.14 -6.56 1.19
CA THR A 73 -1.10 -6.74 2.65
C THR A 73 0.06 -7.63 3.06
N SER A 74 0.34 -8.67 2.29
CA SER A 74 1.38 -9.67 2.57
C SER A 74 2.16 -10.00 1.30
N SER A 75 3.45 -10.31 1.43
CA SER A 75 4.27 -10.71 0.28
C SER A 75 3.75 -11.95 -0.43
N CYS A 76 3.13 -12.88 0.29
CA CYS A 76 2.61 -14.09 -0.33
C CYS A 76 1.43 -13.82 -1.28
N ASP A 77 0.79 -12.67 -1.22
CA ASP A 77 -0.26 -12.26 -2.16
C ASP A 77 0.30 -12.09 -3.59
N TRP A 78 1.57 -11.74 -3.74
CA TRP A 78 2.28 -11.75 -5.01
C TRP A 78 2.10 -13.07 -5.78
N TYR A 79 2.27 -14.19 -5.07
CA TYR A 79 2.13 -15.52 -5.63
C TYR A 79 0.68 -15.97 -5.79
N LYS A 80 -0.19 -15.56 -4.89
CA LYS A 80 -1.64 -15.83 -4.99
C LYS A 80 -2.23 -15.20 -6.24
N HIS A 81 -1.77 -14.00 -6.58
CA HIS A 81 -2.18 -13.27 -7.79
C HIS A 81 -1.37 -13.67 -9.03
N LYS A 82 -0.40 -14.60 -8.90
CA LYS A 82 0.43 -15.11 -9.99
C LYS A 82 1.27 -14.05 -10.72
N HIS A 83 1.66 -12.99 -10.02
CA HIS A 83 2.47 -11.91 -10.60
C HIS A 83 3.85 -12.39 -11.05
N GLN A 84 4.40 -13.45 -10.44
CA GLN A 84 5.65 -14.07 -10.86
C GLN A 84 5.58 -14.72 -12.25
N LEU A 85 4.41 -14.84 -12.82
CA LEU A 85 4.18 -15.42 -14.16
C LEU A 85 3.74 -14.36 -15.19
N ASP A 86 3.57 -13.12 -14.78
CA ASP A 86 3.05 -12.04 -15.61
C ASP A 86 4.14 -11.00 -15.90
N LYS A 87 4.50 -10.87 -17.17
CA LYS A 87 5.49 -9.89 -17.64
C LYS A 87 5.12 -8.43 -17.38
N ALA A 88 3.84 -8.14 -17.19
CA ALA A 88 3.40 -6.79 -16.82
C ALA A 88 4.00 -6.32 -15.48
N TYR A 89 4.43 -7.25 -14.63
CA TYR A 89 5.03 -6.99 -13.32
C TYR A 89 6.56 -7.05 -13.33
N ASP A 90 7.19 -7.24 -14.49
CA ASP A 90 8.66 -7.31 -14.57
C ASP A 90 9.34 -5.95 -14.32
N ASN A 91 8.61 -4.84 -14.41
CA ASN A 91 9.11 -3.50 -14.12
C ASN A 91 8.68 -2.99 -12.73
N ILE A 92 8.36 -3.88 -11.80
CA ILE A 92 8.16 -3.51 -10.41
C ILE A 92 9.52 -3.18 -9.80
N ILE A 93 9.66 -1.95 -9.32
CA ILE A 93 10.88 -1.46 -8.66
C ILE A 93 10.83 -1.59 -7.15
N LEU A 94 9.61 -1.66 -6.58
CA LEU A 94 9.37 -1.87 -5.16
C LEU A 94 8.01 -2.53 -4.93
N HIS A 95 7.99 -3.54 -4.11
CA HIS A 95 6.79 -4.14 -3.57
C HIS A 95 6.55 -3.61 -2.16
N VAL A 96 5.48 -2.87 -1.99
CA VAL A 96 5.10 -2.26 -0.70
C VAL A 96 4.13 -3.19 0.01
N VAL A 97 4.44 -3.57 1.22
CA VAL A 97 3.64 -4.52 1.99
C VAL A 97 3.46 -4.05 3.43
N ARG A 98 2.44 -4.57 4.08
CA ARG A 98 2.32 -4.49 5.53
C ARG A 98 3.23 -5.51 6.21
N LYS A 99 3.30 -6.73 5.64
CA LYS A 99 4.10 -7.83 6.15
C LYS A 99 4.89 -8.51 5.03
N ALA A 100 6.20 -8.40 5.11
CA ALA A 100 7.11 -9.10 4.22
C ALA A 100 7.39 -10.51 4.75
N ASP A 101 6.51 -11.44 4.45
CA ASP A 101 6.59 -12.83 4.91
C ASP A 101 7.23 -13.78 3.90
N LYS A 102 7.58 -13.31 2.71
CA LYS A 102 8.20 -14.10 1.65
C LYS A 102 9.01 -13.25 0.69
N GLU A 103 10.13 -13.76 0.20
CA GLU A 103 10.82 -13.14 -0.93
C GLU A 103 10.03 -13.31 -2.23
N ILE A 104 10.06 -12.30 -3.08
CA ILE A 104 9.37 -12.31 -4.36
C ILE A 104 10.31 -12.11 -5.53
N TYR A 105 9.93 -12.71 -6.65
CA TYR A 105 10.71 -12.72 -7.89
C TYR A 105 9.80 -12.41 -9.08
N ASN A 106 10.37 -11.77 -10.10
CA ASN A 106 9.68 -11.52 -11.37
C ASN A 106 9.74 -12.75 -12.32
N THR A 107 9.23 -12.61 -13.54
CA THR A 107 9.24 -13.71 -14.52
C THR A 107 10.65 -14.15 -14.95
N LYS A 108 11.66 -13.30 -14.75
CA LYS A 108 13.07 -13.57 -15.07
C LYS A 108 13.85 -14.19 -13.90
N GLY A 109 13.17 -14.40 -12.76
CA GLY A 109 13.82 -14.89 -11.55
C GLY A 109 14.65 -13.81 -10.82
N GLU A 110 14.48 -12.54 -11.15
CA GLU A 110 15.11 -11.43 -10.45
C GLU A 110 14.33 -11.10 -9.18
N ARG A 111 15.05 -10.96 -8.06
CA ARG A 111 14.44 -10.59 -6.77
C ARG A 111 13.94 -9.16 -6.81
N ILE A 112 12.70 -8.95 -6.40
CA ILE A 112 12.11 -7.62 -6.30
C ILE A 112 12.31 -7.08 -4.88
N PRO A 113 12.81 -5.83 -4.74
CA PRO A 113 12.92 -5.18 -3.43
C PRO A 113 11.55 -5.04 -2.78
N GLN A 114 11.48 -5.24 -1.47
CA GLN A 114 10.27 -5.09 -0.69
C GLN A 114 10.47 -4.10 0.45
N CYS A 115 9.40 -3.40 0.81
CA CYS A 115 9.34 -2.47 1.93
C CYS A 115 8.12 -2.77 2.79
N GLU A 116 8.33 -3.04 4.07
CA GLU A 116 7.26 -2.91 5.05
C GLU A 116 7.07 -1.42 5.32
N LEU A 117 5.97 -0.86 4.81
CA LEU A 117 5.74 0.57 4.87
C LEU A 117 5.64 1.06 6.31
N ALA A 118 6.54 1.97 6.70
CA ALA A 118 6.51 2.62 8.00
C ALA A 118 5.63 3.88 7.95
N TYR A 119 4.71 4.00 8.89
CA TYR A 119 3.75 5.10 9.01
C TYR A 119 3.30 5.22 10.48
N PRO A 120 2.58 6.30 10.86
CA PRO A 120 2.05 6.44 12.21
C PRO A 120 1.21 5.22 12.63
N ASN A 121 1.14 4.98 13.94
CA ASN A 121 0.37 3.86 14.49
C ASN A 121 -1.02 3.77 13.86
N GLU A 122 -1.39 2.57 13.40
CA GLU A 122 -2.64 2.28 12.68
C GLU A 122 -3.88 2.85 13.41
N GLN A 123 -3.89 2.78 14.73
CA GLN A 123 -5.03 3.20 15.53
C GLN A 123 -5.17 4.74 15.58
N ASP A 124 -4.06 5.44 15.76
CA ASP A 124 -4.02 6.90 15.70
C ASP A 124 -4.36 7.38 14.30
N TYR A 125 -3.92 6.62 13.31
CA TYR A 125 -4.14 6.90 11.91
C TYR A 125 -5.60 6.75 11.50
N LEU A 126 -6.23 5.64 11.85
CA LEU A 126 -7.67 5.43 11.62
C LEU A 126 -8.51 6.48 12.34
N THR A 127 -8.11 6.86 13.54
CA THR A 127 -8.76 7.94 14.30
C THR A 127 -8.63 9.28 13.58
N GLN A 128 -7.45 9.62 13.06
CA GLN A 128 -7.23 10.84 12.28
C GLN A 128 -8.02 10.83 10.98
N LEU A 129 -8.03 9.71 10.25
CA LEU A 129 -8.82 9.56 9.03
C LEU A 129 -10.31 9.75 9.27
N LEU A 130 -10.83 9.13 10.33
CA LEU A 130 -12.23 9.26 10.72
C LEU A 130 -12.56 10.71 11.12
N GLN A 131 -11.67 11.39 11.85
CA GLN A 131 -11.85 12.80 12.21
C GLN A 131 -11.82 13.72 10.98
N GLN A 132 -10.88 13.50 10.06
CA GLN A 132 -10.80 14.26 8.81
C GLN A 132 -12.05 14.02 7.93
N ALA A 133 -12.49 12.78 7.84
CA ALA A 133 -13.69 12.44 7.09
C ALA A 133 -14.96 13.10 7.67
N GLN A 134 -15.08 13.17 9.00
CA GLN A 134 -16.17 13.86 9.69
C GLN A 134 -16.13 15.38 9.47
N GLN A 135 -14.95 15.99 9.43
CA GLN A 135 -14.78 17.41 9.16
C GLN A 135 -15.11 17.76 7.69
N MET A 136 -14.87 16.85 6.77
CA MET A 136 -15.16 17.04 5.34
C MET A 136 -16.63 16.84 5.00
N ASP A 137 -17.36 16.01 5.73
CA ASP A 137 -18.81 15.86 5.58
C ASP A 137 -19.56 17.15 5.95
N SER A 138 -19.01 17.92 6.90
CA SER A 138 -19.52 19.25 7.26
C SER A 138 -19.22 20.34 6.23
N ALA A 139 -18.29 20.11 5.28
CA ALA A 139 -17.81 21.09 4.30
C ALA A 139 -18.16 20.77 2.84
N SER A 140 -19.11 19.86 2.56
CA SER A 140 -19.68 19.51 1.24
C SER A 140 -18.68 19.21 0.11
N ASN A 141 -17.51 18.67 0.39
CA ASN A 141 -16.56 18.28 -0.64
C ASN A 141 -16.21 16.79 -0.62
N ARG A 142 -16.44 16.16 -1.75
CA ARG A 142 -16.44 14.74 -2.04
C ARG A 142 -15.05 14.09 -1.93
N ILE A 143 -14.85 13.19 -0.96
CA ILE A 143 -13.90 12.08 -1.07
C ILE A 143 -14.72 10.81 -0.96
N GLY A 144 -14.96 10.14 -2.10
CA GLY A 144 -15.91 9.04 -2.21
C GLY A 144 -15.63 7.81 -1.32
N CYS A 145 -14.36 7.53 -1.01
CA CYS A 145 -14.00 6.35 -0.20
C CYS A 145 -14.17 6.58 1.30
N ALA A 146 -13.81 7.76 1.81
CA ALA A 146 -13.97 8.09 3.23
C ALA A 146 -15.44 8.20 3.63
N HIS A 147 -16.30 8.65 2.71
CA HIS A 147 -17.74 8.76 2.93
C HIS A 147 -18.45 7.42 3.10
N GLN A 148 -18.01 6.38 2.39
CA GLN A 148 -18.54 5.01 2.56
C GLN A 148 -18.12 4.38 3.88
N LEU A 149 -16.91 4.65 4.35
CA LEU A 149 -16.41 4.19 5.65
C LEU A 149 -17.19 4.76 6.84
N ILE A 150 -17.70 5.99 6.71
CA ILE A 150 -18.48 6.65 7.77
C ILE A 150 -19.91 6.12 7.82
N LYS A 151 -20.50 5.82 6.67
CA LYS A 151 -21.91 5.38 6.58
C LYS A 151 -22.09 3.92 6.98
N ASP A 152 -21.09 3.08 6.80
CA ASP A 152 -21.15 1.67 7.14
C ASP A 152 -19.77 1.11 7.51
N PRO A 153 -19.43 1.08 8.81
CA PRO A 153 -18.18 0.47 9.27
C PRO A 153 -18.07 -1.03 8.94
N HIS A 154 -19.18 -1.69 8.61
CA HIS A 154 -19.20 -3.12 8.25
C HIS A 154 -18.76 -3.37 6.81
N ILE A 155 -18.70 -2.35 5.95
CA ILE A 155 -18.14 -2.46 4.60
C ILE A 155 -16.67 -2.92 4.64
N LEU A 156 -15.95 -2.57 5.69
CA LEU A 156 -14.58 -3.04 5.93
C LEU A 156 -14.48 -4.58 6.09
N THR A 157 -15.58 -5.23 6.46
CA THR A 157 -15.58 -6.67 6.73
C THR A 157 -16.17 -7.51 5.59
N GLU A 158 -17.01 -6.95 4.73
CA GLU A 158 -17.71 -7.70 3.69
C GLU A 158 -17.10 -7.57 2.29
N GLY A 159 -16.39 -6.49 1.97
CA GLY A 159 -15.79 -6.25 0.66
C GLY A 159 -14.69 -7.25 0.26
N TRP A 160 -14.19 -8.04 1.20
CA TRP A 160 -13.04 -8.92 1.02
C TRP A 160 -13.38 -10.36 0.67
N ARG A 161 -14.65 -10.72 0.63
CA ARG A 161 -15.07 -12.08 0.31
C ARG A 161 -15.31 -12.34 -1.17
N ARG A 162 -15.04 -11.37 -2.05
CA ARG A 162 -15.36 -11.47 -3.49
C ARG A 162 -14.17 -11.17 -4.41
N THR A 163 -13.01 -11.68 -4.10
CA THR A 163 -11.97 -11.90 -5.15
C THR A 163 -11.16 -13.12 -4.85
#